data_9e1f78a19bc8f35526a102f94370872f
#
_entry.id   9e1f78a19bc8f35526a102f94370872f
#
_cell.length_a   1.000
_cell.length_b   1.000
_cell.length_c   1.000
_cell.angle_alpha   90.00
_cell.angle_beta   90.00
_cell.angle_gamma   90.00
#
_symmetry.space_group_name_H-M   'P 1'
#
loop_
_entity.id
_entity.type
_entity.pdbx_description
1 polymer ?
#
loop_
_entity_poly.entity_id
_entity_poly.type
_entity_poly.pdbx_seq_one_letter_code
_entity_poly.pdbx_strand_id
1 'polypeptide(L)'
;MTTMPQRESTIAVPDDRRKQLGAFLRARRESLDPQRLGLPRVGRRRTPGLRREEVAMLADVGVTWYTWLEQGREVNPSEAVLVGVANALQCSPLETPHLFVLAGLTPPEATQVTVCEGISPGTRRMLDSLMPQPASIQKPNFDIVAWNDSFCRLMGIDFATLPEEDRNCIYLYLTHETWRSRIENRDVLPTFVSYFRAAMAEHRGDPAWENKLARFFAASSEFEALWHQRYEVRGVENQIKHFNHPQLGRFSLQQMYWYSAPRNGSRLLVYLPMDEAGEQALAWLDQH
;
A
#
# COMPACT_ATOMS: atom_id res chain seq x y z
N MET A 1 52.61 11.23 7.94
CA MET A 1 51.86 11.31 6.68
C MET A 1 50.40 11.14 7.04
N THR A 2 49.71 12.24 7.22
CA THR A 2 48.30 12.27 7.63
C THR A 2 47.44 12.32 6.37
N THR A 3 46.74 11.23 6.08
CA THR A 3 45.82 11.13 4.94
C THR A 3 44.59 11.97 5.24
N MET A 4 44.35 13.02 4.47
CA MET A 4 43.12 13.80 4.50
C MET A 4 41.95 12.94 3.98
N PRO A 5 40.74 13.02 4.60
CA PRO A 5 39.56 12.37 4.04
C PRO A 5 39.16 13.06 2.74
N GLN A 6 38.94 12.28 1.70
CA GLN A 6 38.41 12.74 0.42
C GLN A 6 36.99 13.31 0.64
N ARG A 7 36.79 14.56 0.18
CA ARG A 7 35.44 15.15 0.08
C ARG A 7 34.64 14.33 -0.92
N GLU A 8 33.56 13.70 -0.44
CA GLU A 8 32.54 13.16 -1.31
C GLU A 8 32.06 14.28 -2.25
N SER A 9 32.19 14.06 -3.55
CA SER A 9 31.71 14.96 -4.58
C SER A 9 30.19 14.94 -4.59
N THR A 10 29.58 15.96 -3.99
CA THR A 10 28.14 16.19 -4.07
C THR A 10 27.78 16.43 -5.54
N ILE A 11 27.13 15.47 -6.17
CA ILE A 11 26.62 15.62 -7.55
C ILE A 11 25.54 16.70 -7.51
N ALA A 12 25.77 17.82 -8.21
CA ALA A 12 24.79 18.91 -8.26
C ALA A 12 23.45 18.41 -8.85
N VAL A 13 22.36 18.64 -8.11
CA VAL A 13 21.02 18.28 -8.56
C VAL A 13 20.65 19.12 -9.79
N PRO A 14 20.21 18.51 -10.91
CA PRO A 14 19.80 19.21 -12.12
C PRO A 14 18.71 20.27 -11.84
N ASP A 15 18.75 21.40 -12.56
CA ASP A 15 17.81 22.53 -12.39
C ASP A 15 16.34 22.11 -12.51
N ASP A 16 16.01 21.20 -13.44
CA ASP A 16 14.65 20.68 -13.61
C ASP A 16 14.18 19.91 -12.37
N ARG A 17 15.05 19.09 -11.78
CA ARG A 17 14.74 18.35 -10.55
C ARG A 17 14.52 19.27 -9.35
N ARG A 18 15.30 20.36 -9.24
CA ARG A 18 15.11 21.37 -8.19
C ARG A 18 13.77 22.10 -8.33
N LYS A 19 13.36 22.41 -9.57
CA LYS A 19 12.05 23.00 -9.85
C LYS A 19 10.90 22.05 -9.50
N GLN A 20 11.03 20.76 -9.80
CA GLN A 20 10.06 19.73 -9.42
C GLN A 20 9.97 19.60 -7.89
N LEU A 21 11.10 19.61 -7.18
CA LEU A 21 11.14 19.62 -5.71
C LEU A 21 10.38 20.84 -5.16
N GLY A 22 10.67 22.03 -5.66
CA GLY A 22 9.97 23.25 -5.23
C GLY A 22 8.48 23.21 -5.48
N ALA A 23 8.05 22.71 -6.64
CA ALA A 23 6.64 22.54 -6.98
C ALA A 23 5.93 21.53 -6.05
N PHE A 24 6.59 20.41 -5.75
CA PHE A 24 6.08 19.41 -4.81
C PHE A 24 5.90 20.00 -3.40
N LEU A 25 6.93 20.65 -2.85
CA LEU A 25 6.88 21.26 -1.52
C LEU A 25 5.75 22.28 -1.41
N ARG A 26 5.61 23.14 -2.44
CA ARG A 26 4.54 24.12 -2.51
C ARG A 26 3.16 23.48 -2.54
N ALA A 27 2.96 22.48 -3.38
CA ALA A 27 1.68 21.78 -3.48
C ALA A 27 1.28 21.14 -2.14
N ARG A 28 2.23 20.48 -1.46
CA ARG A 28 1.99 19.90 -0.13
C ARG A 28 1.65 20.96 0.90
N ARG A 29 2.43 22.02 0.98
CA ARG A 29 2.20 23.13 1.92
C ARG A 29 0.80 23.77 1.73
N GLU A 30 0.39 23.97 0.49
CA GLU A 30 -0.89 24.58 0.14
C GLU A 30 -2.08 23.64 0.40
N SER A 31 -1.87 22.33 0.44
CA SER A 31 -2.91 21.32 0.69
C SER A 31 -3.23 21.09 2.17
N LEU A 32 -2.35 21.53 3.09
CA LEU A 32 -2.48 21.25 4.51
C LEU A 32 -3.42 22.26 5.21
N ASP A 33 -4.29 21.73 6.09
CA ASP A 33 -5.13 22.58 6.96
C ASP A 33 -4.37 22.95 8.25
N PRO A 34 -4.04 24.23 8.47
CA PRO A 34 -3.32 24.65 9.66
C PRO A 34 -4.03 24.33 10.99
N GLN A 35 -5.36 24.23 10.96
CA GLN A 35 -6.13 23.93 12.18
C GLN A 35 -5.91 22.50 12.66
N ARG A 36 -5.73 21.57 11.71
CA ARG A 36 -5.42 20.17 12.04
C ARG A 36 -4.04 20.00 12.65
N LEU A 37 -3.16 20.99 12.46
CA LEU A 37 -1.81 21.02 13.02
C LEU A 37 -1.73 21.81 14.34
N GLY A 38 -2.87 22.23 14.91
CA GLY A 38 -2.89 23.00 16.16
C GLY A 38 -2.35 24.42 16.04
N LEU A 39 -2.17 24.93 14.81
CA LEU A 39 -1.66 26.29 14.61
C LEU A 39 -2.75 27.33 14.79
N PRO A 40 -2.48 28.44 15.52
CA PRO A 40 -3.47 29.46 15.79
C PRO A 40 -3.94 30.15 14.51
N ARG A 41 -5.21 30.56 14.48
CA ARG A 41 -5.74 31.45 13.43
C ARG A 41 -5.18 32.85 13.58
N VAL A 42 -4.14 33.17 12.83
CA VAL A 42 -3.60 34.54 12.80
C VAL A 42 -4.12 35.26 11.54
N GLY A 43 -5.16 36.07 11.70
CA GLY A 43 -5.65 37.02 10.70
C GLY A 43 -6.26 36.37 9.43
N ARG A 44 -6.65 37.25 8.44
CA ARG A 44 -7.18 36.82 7.14
C ARG A 44 -6.07 36.20 6.29
N ARG A 45 -6.11 34.87 6.04
CA ARG A 45 -5.15 34.17 5.20
C ARG A 45 -5.37 34.54 3.73
N ARG A 46 -4.31 35.00 3.05
CA ARG A 46 -4.32 35.30 1.60
C ARG A 46 -3.94 34.08 0.74
N THR A 47 -3.34 33.05 1.34
CA THR A 47 -2.87 31.84 0.67
C THR A 47 -3.52 30.62 1.29
N PRO A 48 -3.88 29.59 0.49
CA PRO A 48 -4.36 28.32 1.03
C PRO A 48 -3.22 27.62 1.79
N GLY A 49 -3.60 26.78 2.73
CA GLY A 49 -2.67 25.92 3.45
C GLY A 49 -1.76 26.63 4.46
N LEU A 50 -0.59 26.05 4.70
CA LEU A 50 0.43 26.59 5.60
C LEU A 50 1.19 27.76 4.96
N ARG A 51 1.66 28.69 5.80
CA ARG A 51 2.64 29.70 5.41
C ARG A 51 4.06 29.08 5.41
N ARG A 52 4.99 29.68 4.67
CA ARG A 52 6.40 29.25 4.67
C ARG A 52 7.04 29.33 6.05
N GLU A 53 6.69 30.38 6.81
CA GLU A 53 7.13 30.59 8.18
C GLU A 53 6.63 29.44 9.10
N GLU A 54 5.41 28.99 8.90
CA GLU A 54 4.82 27.89 9.68
C GLU A 54 5.53 26.56 9.38
N VAL A 55 5.82 26.27 8.10
CA VAL A 55 6.58 25.06 7.72
C VAL A 55 8.01 25.14 8.26
N ALA A 56 8.67 26.28 8.11
CA ALA A 56 10.04 26.46 8.59
C ALA A 56 10.16 26.27 10.11
N MET A 57 9.19 26.80 10.86
CA MET A 57 9.10 26.59 12.31
C MET A 57 8.87 25.11 12.66
N LEU A 58 7.96 24.44 11.98
CA LEU A 58 7.66 23.02 12.23
C LEU A 58 8.82 22.08 11.84
N ALA A 59 9.60 22.46 10.83
CA ALA A 59 10.75 21.71 10.34
C ALA A 59 12.06 22.08 11.04
N ASP A 60 12.04 23.03 11.97
CA ASP A 60 13.24 23.59 12.64
C ASP A 60 14.31 24.07 11.66
N VAL A 61 13.89 24.85 10.64
CA VAL A 61 14.78 25.44 9.63
C VAL A 61 14.55 26.94 9.47
N GLY A 62 15.52 27.63 8.89
CA GLY A 62 15.37 29.07 8.60
C GLY A 62 14.34 29.32 7.49
N VAL A 63 13.45 30.31 7.67
CA VAL A 63 12.42 30.69 6.70
C VAL A 63 13.01 31.01 5.32
N THR A 64 14.10 31.72 5.28
CA THR A 64 14.80 32.08 4.05
C THR A 64 15.31 30.83 3.32
N TRP A 65 15.88 29.89 4.06
CA TRP A 65 16.39 28.65 3.52
C TRP A 65 15.24 27.79 2.95
N TYR A 66 14.14 27.61 3.68
CA TYR A 66 12.96 26.91 3.18
C TYR A 66 12.37 27.58 1.93
N THR A 67 12.34 28.92 1.93
CA THR A 67 11.88 29.69 0.76
C THR A 67 12.73 29.40 -0.47
N TRP A 68 14.05 29.33 -0.34
CA TRP A 68 14.94 28.98 -1.45
C TRP A 68 14.73 27.56 -1.94
N LEU A 69 14.54 26.61 -1.03
CA LEU A 69 14.24 25.22 -1.37
C LEU A 69 12.92 25.13 -2.16
N GLU A 70 11.84 25.78 -1.70
CA GLU A 70 10.55 25.82 -2.38
C GLU A 70 10.61 26.57 -3.74
N GLN A 71 11.55 27.52 -3.90
CA GLN A 71 11.78 28.20 -5.16
C GLN A 71 12.67 27.42 -6.14
N GLY A 72 13.16 26.26 -5.78
CA GLY A 72 14.06 25.45 -6.60
C GLY A 72 15.46 26.06 -6.76
N ARG A 73 15.87 26.94 -5.84
CA ARG A 73 17.24 27.49 -5.84
C ARG A 73 18.24 26.41 -5.44
N GLU A 74 19.51 26.66 -5.75
CA GLU A 74 20.60 25.76 -5.38
C GLU A 74 20.84 25.80 -3.87
N VAL A 75 20.25 24.83 -3.16
CA VAL A 75 20.47 24.57 -1.75
C VAL A 75 20.69 23.06 -1.58
N ASN A 76 21.58 22.70 -0.68
CA ASN A 76 21.91 21.31 -0.40
C ASN A 76 21.29 20.94 0.97
N PRO A 77 20.08 20.37 0.99
CA PRO A 77 19.49 19.88 2.22
C PRO A 77 20.27 18.67 2.75
N SER A 78 20.44 18.59 4.07
CA SER A 78 20.87 17.35 4.70
C SER A 78 19.68 16.40 4.82
N GLU A 79 19.97 15.12 5.01
CA GLU A 79 18.95 14.10 5.24
C GLU A 79 18.04 14.44 6.43
N ALA A 80 18.65 14.84 7.56
CA ALA A 80 17.91 15.23 8.76
C ALA A 80 16.95 16.40 8.51
N VAL A 81 17.37 17.38 7.72
CA VAL A 81 16.53 18.53 7.36
C VAL A 81 15.38 18.11 6.45
N LEU A 82 15.61 17.23 5.49
CA LEU A 82 14.51 16.71 4.64
C LEU A 82 13.51 15.88 5.43
N VAL A 83 13.95 15.09 6.41
CA VAL A 83 13.05 14.40 7.35
C VAL A 83 12.19 15.41 8.11
N GLY A 84 12.80 16.47 8.65
CA GLY A 84 12.07 17.56 9.32
C GLY A 84 11.03 18.22 8.42
N VAL A 85 11.39 18.53 7.17
CA VAL A 85 10.47 19.10 6.17
C VAL A 85 9.36 18.11 5.79
N ALA A 86 9.67 16.83 5.60
CA ALA A 86 8.67 15.79 5.32
C ALA A 86 7.64 15.68 6.45
N ASN A 87 8.09 15.69 7.70
CA ASN A 87 7.23 15.65 8.89
C ASN A 87 6.37 16.91 9.01
N ALA A 88 6.97 18.09 8.82
CA ALA A 88 6.25 19.38 8.86
C ALA A 88 5.15 19.46 7.79
N LEU A 89 5.41 18.89 6.62
CA LEU A 89 4.47 18.81 5.50
C LEU A 89 3.57 17.58 5.56
N GLN A 90 3.66 16.76 6.62
CA GLN A 90 2.89 15.51 6.77
C GLN A 90 2.95 14.64 5.51
N CYS A 91 4.15 14.52 4.92
CA CYS A 91 4.36 13.66 3.77
C CYS A 91 4.04 12.21 4.13
N SER A 92 3.30 11.55 3.27
CA SER A 92 3.00 10.12 3.40
C SER A 92 4.27 9.27 3.23
N PRO A 93 4.23 7.98 3.60
CA PRO A 93 5.34 7.04 3.35
C PRO A 93 5.75 6.92 1.87
N LEU A 94 4.86 7.25 0.93
CA LEU A 94 5.17 7.28 -0.50
C LEU A 94 5.76 8.63 -0.94
N GLU A 95 5.35 9.72 -0.31
CA GLU A 95 5.81 11.06 -0.65
C GLU A 95 7.20 11.37 -0.08
N THR A 96 7.54 10.81 1.08
CA THR A 96 8.86 11.03 1.69
C THR A 96 10.00 10.52 0.81
N PRO A 97 10.01 9.27 0.30
CA PRO A 97 11.03 8.82 -0.64
C PRO A 97 11.09 9.68 -1.92
N HIS A 98 9.94 10.09 -2.43
CA HIS A 98 9.88 10.97 -3.60
C HIS A 98 10.56 12.33 -3.35
N LEU A 99 10.32 12.94 -2.18
CA LEU A 99 10.98 14.15 -1.74
C LEU A 99 12.51 14.00 -1.74
N PHE A 100 13.03 12.90 -1.21
CA PHE A 100 14.46 12.61 -1.15
C PHE A 100 15.06 12.42 -2.55
N VAL A 101 14.40 11.65 -3.42
CA VAL A 101 14.82 11.48 -4.82
C VAL A 101 14.89 12.83 -5.53
N LEU A 102 13.89 13.70 -5.37
CA LEU A 102 13.91 15.04 -5.98
C LEU A 102 15.04 15.91 -5.43
N ALA A 103 15.40 15.77 -4.17
CA ALA A 103 16.51 16.48 -3.54
C ALA A 103 17.89 15.89 -3.92
N GLY A 104 17.95 14.81 -4.69
CA GLY A 104 19.19 14.15 -5.08
C GLY A 104 19.84 13.33 -3.96
N LEU A 105 19.08 13.00 -2.91
CA LEU A 105 19.51 12.15 -1.81
C LEU A 105 18.92 10.77 -1.93
N THR A 106 19.63 9.79 -1.40
CA THR A 106 19.05 8.45 -1.20
C THR A 106 17.91 8.58 -0.19
N PRO A 107 16.69 8.08 -0.51
CA PRO A 107 15.64 8.02 0.49
C PRO A 107 16.18 7.34 1.74
N PRO A 108 15.82 7.82 2.96
CA PRO A 108 16.10 7.04 4.15
C PRO A 108 15.49 5.66 3.84
N GLU A 109 16.26 4.61 4.07
CA GLU A 109 15.70 3.27 4.05
C GLU A 109 14.41 3.41 4.83
N ALA A 110 13.28 3.22 4.15
CA ALA A 110 12.00 3.28 4.81
C ALA A 110 12.26 2.42 6.03
N THR A 111 12.19 3.05 7.22
CA THR A 111 12.33 2.29 8.44
C THR A 111 11.36 1.20 8.20
N GLN A 112 11.87 0.03 7.84
CA GLN A 112 11.06 -1.15 7.73
C GLN A 112 10.47 -1.16 9.11
N VAL A 113 9.25 -0.58 9.21
CA VAL A 113 8.40 -0.84 10.35
C VAL A 113 8.44 -2.33 10.32
N THR A 114 9.25 -2.88 11.22
CA THR A 114 9.48 -4.31 11.33
C THR A 114 8.08 -4.86 11.28
N VAL A 115 7.69 -5.32 10.08
CA VAL A 115 6.44 -6.03 9.90
C VAL A 115 6.66 -7.15 10.88
N CYS A 116 6.00 -7.05 12.03
CA CYS A 116 5.98 -8.15 12.97
C CYS A 116 5.61 -9.33 12.10
N GLU A 117 6.57 -10.21 11.82
CA GLU A 117 6.36 -11.36 10.91
C GLU A 117 5.26 -12.28 11.46
N GLY A 118 4.79 -12.01 12.66
CA GLY A 118 3.67 -12.67 13.32
C GLY A 118 2.46 -11.75 13.47
N ILE A 119 1.29 -12.31 13.27
CA ILE A 119 0.01 -11.66 13.54
C ILE A 119 -0.10 -11.41 15.03
N SER A 120 -0.27 -10.14 15.41
CA SER A 120 -0.44 -9.79 16.81
C SER A 120 -1.69 -10.46 17.42
N PRO A 121 -1.69 -10.77 18.74
CA PRO A 121 -2.90 -11.26 19.40
C PRO A 121 -4.11 -10.31 19.24
N GLY A 122 -3.87 -9.00 19.11
CA GLY A 122 -4.90 -8.00 18.83
C GLY A 122 -5.51 -8.17 17.45
N THR A 123 -4.66 -8.40 16.45
CA THR A 123 -5.11 -8.66 15.06
C THR A 123 -5.92 -9.95 14.95
N ARG A 124 -5.52 -10.99 15.67
CA ARG A 124 -6.29 -12.25 15.74
C ARG A 124 -7.67 -12.00 16.33
N ARG A 125 -7.76 -11.37 17.51
CA ARG A 125 -9.05 -11.03 18.14
C ARG A 125 -9.93 -10.17 17.24
N MET A 126 -9.36 -9.22 16.49
CA MET A 126 -10.11 -8.42 15.53
C MET A 126 -10.72 -9.29 14.43
N LEU A 127 -9.94 -10.21 13.83
CA LEU A 127 -10.46 -11.13 12.81
C LEU A 127 -11.57 -12.03 13.36
N ASP A 128 -11.40 -12.56 14.57
CA ASP A 128 -12.40 -13.41 15.21
C ASP A 128 -13.69 -12.64 15.53
N SER A 129 -13.56 -11.35 15.92
CA SER A 129 -14.73 -10.47 16.16
C SER A 129 -15.50 -10.06 14.92
N LEU A 130 -14.95 -10.30 13.73
CA LEU A 130 -15.64 -10.06 12.46
C LEU A 130 -16.54 -11.24 12.05
N MET A 131 -16.53 -12.37 12.75
CA MET A 131 -17.46 -13.45 12.47
C MET A 131 -18.91 -12.95 12.55
N PRO A 132 -19.83 -13.38 11.67
CA PRO A 132 -19.66 -14.38 10.60
C PRO A 132 -19.10 -13.84 9.28
N GLN A 133 -18.68 -12.58 9.20
CA GLN A 133 -18.14 -11.98 7.98
C GLN A 133 -16.78 -12.62 7.64
N PRO A 134 -16.64 -13.28 6.46
CA PRO A 134 -15.36 -13.81 6.02
C PRO A 134 -14.31 -12.68 5.94
N ALA A 135 -13.18 -12.86 6.62
CA ALA A 135 -12.15 -11.85 6.67
C ALA A 135 -10.74 -12.44 6.58
N SER A 136 -9.84 -11.73 5.91
CA SER A 136 -8.43 -12.08 5.83
C SER A 136 -7.54 -10.83 5.79
N ILE A 137 -6.28 -10.99 6.21
CA ILE A 137 -5.24 -9.96 6.05
C ILE A 137 -4.29 -10.41 4.95
N GLN A 138 -4.02 -9.49 4.03
CA GLN A 138 -3.18 -9.74 2.87
C GLN A 138 -2.04 -8.72 2.81
N LYS A 139 -0.85 -9.18 2.39
CA LYS A 139 0.28 -8.31 2.01
C LYS A 139 0.05 -7.68 0.63
N PRO A 140 0.81 -6.65 0.24
CA PRO A 140 0.73 -6.05 -1.10
C PRO A 140 0.92 -7.05 -2.24
N ASN A 141 1.77 -8.07 -2.03
CA ASN A 141 2.04 -9.15 -2.97
C ASN A 141 0.98 -10.27 -2.98
N PHE A 142 -0.18 -10.02 -2.32
CA PHE A 142 -1.33 -10.92 -2.23
C PHE A 142 -1.13 -12.16 -1.34
N ASP A 143 -0.05 -12.22 -0.53
CA ASP A 143 0.08 -13.26 0.49
C ASP A 143 -0.97 -13.08 1.57
N ILE A 144 -1.65 -14.18 1.91
CA ILE A 144 -2.64 -14.24 2.98
C ILE A 144 -1.91 -14.60 4.28
N VAL A 145 -1.84 -13.64 5.18
CA VAL A 145 -1.07 -13.80 6.44
C VAL A 145 -1.96 -14.10 7.64
N ALA A 146 -3.25 -13.79 7.55
CA ALA A 146 -4.24 -14.15 8.56
C ALA A 146 -5.65 -14.24 7.95
N TRP A 147 -6.50 -14.95 8.66
CA TRP A 147 -7.88 -15.19 8.25
C TRP A 147 -8.72 -15.60 9.46
N ASN A 148 -10.05 -15.49 9.34
CA ASN A 148 -10.99 -16.12 10.28
C ASN A 148 -11.61 -17.40 9.68
N ASP A 149 -12.32 -18.15 10.51
CA ASP A 149 -12.89 -19.45 10.09
C ASP A 149 -13.93 -19.29 8.98
N SER A 150 -14.74 -18.22 8.99
CA SER A 150 -15.69 -17.96 7.91
C SER A 150 -15.00 -17.80 6.55
N PHE A 151 -13.79 -17.24 6.52
CA PHE A 151 -13.03 -17.15 5.27
C PHE A 151 -12.57 -18.53 4.76
N CYS A 152 -12.15 -19.42 5.66
CA CYS A 152 -11.84 -20.81 5.29
C CYS A 152 -13.06 -21.51 4.70
N ARG A 153 -14.21 -21.39 5.35
CA ARG A 153 -15.48 -22.03 4.92
C ARG A 153 -15.96 -21.46 3.59
N LEU A 154 -15.94 -20.13 3.41
CA LEU A 154 -16.29 -19.47 2.16
C LEU A 154 -15.43 -19.99 1.01
N MET A 155 -14.12 -20.07 1.19
CA MET A 155 -13.20 -20.48 0.14
C MET A 155 -13.05 -22.01 0.02
N GLY A 156 -13.54 -22.75 1.00
CA GLY A 156 -13.47 -24.23 1.04
C GLY A 156 -12.05 -24.75 1.22
N ILE A 157 -11.20 -24.00 1.92
CA ILE A 157 -9.77 -24.30 2.13
C ILE A 157 -9.42 -24.06 3.59
N ASP A 158 -8.79 -25.03 4.22
CA ASP A 158 -8.09 -24.82 5.48
C ASP A 158 -6.69 -24.29 5.20
N PHE A 159 -6.52 -22.96 5.34
CA PHE A 159 -5.23 -22.30 5.10
C PHE A 159 -4.12 -22.74 6.06
N ALA A 160 -4.47 -23.26 7.25
CA ALA A 160 -3.47 -23.73 8.20
C ALA A 160 -2.71 -24.96 7.67
N THR A 161 -3.36 -25.77 6.82
CA THR A 161 -2.76 -26.97 6.22
C THR A 161 -1.87 -26.67 5.01
N LEU A 162 -1.97 -25.47 4.44
CA LEU A 162 -1.17 -25.08 3.29
C LEU A 162 0.24 -24.63 3.69
N PRO A 163 1.27 -24.90 2.88
CA PRO A 163 2.57 -24.25 3.02
C PRO A 163 2.42 -22.72 3.01
N GLU A 164 3.26 -22.01 3.77
CA GLU A 164 3.16 -20.55 3.88
C GLU A 164 3.33 -19.86 2.53
N GLU A 165 4.26 -20.33 1.71
CA GLU A 165 4.53 -19.83 0.36
C GLU A 165 3.35 -20.01 -0.61
N ASP A 166 2.42 -20.93 -0.33
CA ASP A 166 1.24 -21.19 -1.15
C ASP A 166 0.02 -20.37 -0.72
N ARG A 167 0.05 -19.78 0.47
CA ARG A 167 -1.03 -18.93 1.02
C ARG A 167 -1.08 -17.58 0.30
N ASN A 168 -1.28 -17.60 -1.01
CA ASN A 168 -1.37 -16.40 -1.84
C ASN A 168 -2.62 -16.47 -2.70
N CYS A 169 -3.46 -15.44 -2.67
CA CYS A 169 -4.78 -15.51 -3.32
C CYS A 169 -4.69 -15.63 -4.85
N ILE A 170 -3.65 -15.09 -5.49
CA ILE A 170 -3.41 -15.29 -6.93
C ILE A 170 -2.95 -16.72 -7.19
N TYR A 171 -1.95 -17.19 -6.45
CA TYR A 171 -1.43 -18.54 -6.62
C TYR A 171 -2.50 -19.62 -6.39
N LEU A 172 -3.32 -19.46 -5.36
CA LEU A 172 -4.44 -20.36 -5.09
C LEU A 172 -5.49 -20.35 -6.21
N TYR A 173 -5.79 -19.18 -6.79
CA TYR A 173 -6.67 -19.12 -7.95
C TYR A 173 -6.09 -19.86 -9.16
N LEU A 174 -4.78 -19.82 -9.35
CA LEU A 174 -4.11 -20.52 -10.47
C LEU A 174 -4.03 -22.03 -10.26
N THR A 175 -3.83 -22.50 -9.03
CA THR A 175 -3.46 -23.90 -8.74
C THR A 175 -4.52 -24.70 -8.00
N HIS A 176 -5.43 -24.05 -7.27
CA HIS A 176 -6.38 -24.74 -6.39
C HIS A 176 -7.79 -24.75 -6.98
N GLU A 177 -8.25 -25.91 -7.43
CA GLU A 177 -9.55 -26.06 -8.10
C GLU A 177 -10.73 -25.58 -7.24
N THR A 178 -10.76 -25.96 -5.94
CA THR A 178 -11.80 -25.50 -5.02
C THR A 178 -11.86 -23.98 -4.92
N TRP A 179 -10.70 -23.30 -4.80
CA TRP A 179 -10.67 -21.84 -4.78
C TRP A 179 -11.27 -21.24 -6.06
N ARG A 180 -10.84 -21.75 -7.20
CA ARG A 180 -11.28 -21.26 -8.52
C ARG A 180 -12.77 -21.48 -8.74
N SER A 181 -13.30 -22.64 -8.37
CA SER A 181 -14.71 -22.97 -8.53
C SER A 181 -15.65 -22.15 -7.65
N ARG A 182 -15.15 -21.57 -6.54
CA ARG A 182 -15.93 -20.70 -5.67
C ARG A 182 -16.19 -19.31 -6.24
N ILE A 183 -15.38 -18.82 -7.16
CA ILE A 183 -15.43 -17.45 -7.67
C ILE A 183 -15.97 -17.46 -9.11
N GLU A 184 -17.14 -16.84 -9.33
CA GLU A 184 -17.82 -16.81 -10.65
C GLU A 184 -17.57 -15.50 -11.44
N ASN A 185 -16.76 -14.56 -10.95
CA ASN A 185 -16.46 -13.35 -11.69
C ASN A 185 -15.69 -13.65 -12.98
N ARG A 186 -16.13 -13.07 -14.13
CA ARG A 186 -15.57 -13.39 -15.46
C ARG A 186 -14.13 -12.93 -15.66
N ASP A 187 -13.76 -11.80 -15.06
CA ASP A 187 -12.47 -11.13 -15.31
C ASP A 187 -11.52 -11.25 -14.12
N VAL A 188 -11.55 -12.36 -13.39
CA VAL A 188 -10.72 -12.56 -12.19
C VAL A 188 -9.24 -12.56 -12.56
N LEU A 189 -8.83 -13.34 -13.56
CA LEU A 189 -7.45 -13.50 -13.95
C LEU A 189 -6.84 -12.21 -14.54
N PRO A 190 -7.48 -11.52 -15.51
CA PRO A 190 -7.01 -10.20 -15.97
C PRO A 190 -6.92 -9.17 -14.83
N THR A 191 -7.86 -9.20 -13.88
CA THR A 191 -7.86 -8.33 -12.71
C THR A 191 -6.66 -8.62 -11.81
N PHE A 192 -6.36 -9.88 -11.52
CA PHE A 192 -5.18 -10.25 -10.73
C PHE A 192 -3.87 -9.84 -11.39
N VAL A 193 -3.75 -10.02 -12.72
CA VAL A 193 -2.60 -9.57 -13.48
C VAL A 193 -2.41 -8.06 -13.34
N SER A 194 -3.47 -7.27 -13.49
CA SER A 194 -3.39 -5.80 -13.40
C SER A 194 -3.06 -5.32 -11.99
N TYR A 195 -3.63 -5.94 -10.95
CA TYR A 195 -3.35 -5.63 -9.55
C TYR A 195 -1.92 -5.98 -9.14
N PHE A 196 -1.44 -7.18 -9.54
CA PHE A 196 -0.07 -7.59 -9.23
C PHE A 196 0.96 -6.72 -9.93
N ARG A 197 0.69 -6.33 -11.18
CA ARG A 197 1.56 -5.40 -11.93
C ARG A 197 1.64 -4.03 -11.26
N ALA A 198 0.51 -3.50 -10.77
CA ALA A 198 0.50 -2.25 -10.03
C ALA A 198 1.37 -2.32 -8.76
N ALA A 199 1.18 -3.37 -7.98
CA ALA A 199 1.94 -3.59 -6.74
C ALA A 199 3.43 -3.82 -7.00
N MET A 200 3.79 -4.59 -8.03
CA MET A 200 5.18 -4.89 -8.39
C MET A 200 5.95 -3.65 -8.90
N ALA A 201 5.25 -2.63 -9.41
CA ALA A 201 5.91 -1.44 -9.95
C ALA A 201 6.77 -0.71 -8.91
N GLU A 202 6.39 -0.76 -7.64
CA GLU A 202 7.10 -0.16 -6.51
C GLU A 202 8.25 -1.05 -6.00
N HIS A 203 8.33 -2.32 -6.46
CA HIS A 203 9.26 -3.35 -6.00
C HIS A 203 10.15 -3.92 -7.12
N ARG A 204 10.46 -3.09 -8.13
CA ARG A 204 11.32 -3.51 -9.25
C ARG A 204 12.72 -3.87 -8.77
N GLY A 205 13.19 -5.04 -9.16
CA GLY A 205 14.50 -5.56 -8.77
C GLY A 205 14.51 -6.24 -7.40
N ASP A 206 13.37 -6.36 -6.73
CA ASP A 206 13.25 -7.16 -5.51
C ASP A 206 13.12 -8.65 -5.88
N PRO A 207 14.12 -9.50 -5.52
CA PRO A 207 14.11 -10.91 -5.86
C PRO A 207 12.88 -11.67 -5.33
N ALA A 208 12.31 -11.25 -4.19
CA ALA A 208 11.13 -11.91 -3.63
C ALA A 208 9.90 -11.72 -4.52
N TRP A 209 9.73 -10.53 -5.11
CA TRP A 209 8.65 -10.23 -6.05
C TRP A 209 8.85 -10.90 -7.41
N GLU A 210 10.08 -10.91 -7.90
CA GLU A 210 10.42 -11.57 -9.16
C GLU A 210 10.24 -13.08 -9.08
N ASN A 211 10.67 -13.70 -7.97
CA ASN A 211 10.44 -15.13 -7.72
C ASN A 211 8.94 -15.46 -7.65
N LYS A 212 8.15 -14.59 -7.04
CA LYS A 212 6.69 -14.78 -6.96
C LYS A 212 6.06 -14.69 -8.36
N LEU A 213 6.44 -13.73 -9.18
CA LEU A 213 5.98 -13.63 -10.57
C LEU A 213 6.35 -14.87 -11.37
N ALA A 214 7.60 -15.36 -11.24
CA ALA A 214 8.05 -16.58 -11.89
C ALA A 214 7.21 -17.81 -11.48
N ARG A 215 6.82 -17.91 -10.20
CA ARG A 215 5.90 -18.96 -9.72
C ARG A 215 4.52 -18.86 -10.38
N PHE A 216 3.99 -17.66 -10.59
CA PHE A 216 2.70 -17.48 -11.27
C PHE A 216 2.79 -17.89 -12.75
N PHE A 217 3.88 -17.57 -13.44
CA PHE A 217 4.11 -18.03 -14.80
C PHE A 217 4.22 -19.55 -14.89
N ALA A 218 4.97 -20.16 -13.98
CA ALA A 218 5.08 -21.63 -13.91
C ALA A 218 3.73 -22.32 -13.62
N ALA A 219 2.84 -21.66 -12.89
CA ALA A 219 1.52 -22.19 -12.53
C ALA A 219 0.47 -22.01 -13.65
N SER A 220 0.62 -21.01 -14.54
CA SER A 220 -0.40 -20.69 -15.55
C SER A 220 0.18 -19.98 -16.75
N SER A 221 0.17 -20.66 -17.90
CA SER A 221 0.50 -20.07 -19.19
C SER A 221 -0.47 -18.96 -19.61
N GLU A 222 -1.73 -19.01 -19.15
CA GLU A 222 -2.71 -17.95 -19.39
C GLU A 222 -2.35 -16.68 -18.61
N PHE A 223 -1.92 -16.80 -17.33
CA PHE A 223 -1.44 -15.66 -16.55
C PHE A 223 -0.21 -15.04 -17.24
N GLU A 224 0.76 -15.83 -17.68
CA GLU A 224 1.95 -15.37 -18.41
C GLU A 224 1.58 -14.65 -19.71
N ALA A 225 0.68 -15.23 -20.51
CA ALA A 225 0.19 -14.60 -21.75
C ALA A 225 -0.48 -13.25 -21.48
N LEU A 226 -1.36 -13.15 -20.50
CA LEU A 226 -2.00 -11.91 -20.10
C LEU A 226 -1.00 -10.87 -19.58
N TRP A 227 0.03 -11.32 -18.86
CA TRP A 227 1.11 -10.44 -18.39
C TRP A 227 1.86 -9.79 -19.56
N HIS A 228 2.15 -10.51 -20.61
CA HIS A 228 2.90 -9.98 -21.75
C HIS A 228 2.04 -9.26 -22.79
N GLN A 229 0.78 -9.65 -22.97
CA GLN A 229 -0.08 -9.11 -24.03
C GLN A 229 -0.87 -7.85 -23.62
N ARG A 230 -1.24 -7.72 -22.34
CA ARG A 230 -2.05 -6.60 -21.85
C ARG A 230 -1.26 -5.79 -20.83
N TYR A 231 -0.97 -4.53 -21.15
CA TYR A 231 -0.39 -3.60 -20.19
C TYR A 231 -1.51 -2.79 -19.51
N GLU A 232 -2.24 -3.45 -18.62
CA GLU A 232 -3.25 -2.80 -17.79
C GLU A 232 -2.76 -2.75 -16.33
N VAL A 233 -2.95 -1.60 -15.69
CA VAL A 233 -2.59 -1.36 -14.28
C VAL A 233 -3.84 -0.86 -13.57
N ARG A 234 -4.26 -1.58 -12.52
CA ARG A 234 -5.39 -1.18 -11.67
C ARG A 234 -4.97 -1.22 -10.21
N GLY A 235 -5.45 -0.25 -9.42
CA GLY A 235 -5.40 -0.32 -7.98
C GLY A 235 -6.44 -1.31 -7.44
N VAL A 236 -6.14 -1.89 -6.28
CA VAL A 236 -7.12 -2.73 -5.58
C VAL A 236 -8.27 -1.84 -5.08
N GLU A 237 -9.49 -2.21 -5.42
CA GLU A 237 -10.71 -1.46 -5.10
C GLU A 237 -11.81 -2.37 -4.53
N ASN A 238 -12.77 -1.76 -3.83
CA ASN A 238 -13.96 -2.47 -3.36
C ASN A 238 -14.77 -2.94 -4.56
N GLN A 239 -15.24 -4.19 -4.51
CA GLN A 239 -15.96 -4.80 -5.62
C GLN A 239 -16.99 -5.80 -5.14
N ILE A 240 -17.92 -6.16 -6.01
CA ILE A 240 -18.86 -7.27 -5.78
C ILE A 240 -18.20 -8.56 -6.23
N LYS A 241 -18.19 -9.54 -5.35
CA LYS A 241 -17.75 -10.92 -5.66
C LYS A 241 -18.95 -11.84 -5.74
N HIS A 242 -19.02 -12.57 -6.84
CA HIS A 242 -20.01 -13.60 -7.05
C HIS A 242 -19.41 -14.95 -6.68
N PHE A 243 -20.10 -15.66 -5.82
CA PHE A 243 -19.68 -16.97 -5.31
C PHE A 243 -20.62 -18.08 -5.79
N ASN A 244 -20.05 -19.26 -5.98
CA ASN A 244 -20.77 -20.50 -6.20
C ASN A 244 -20.34 -21.51 -5.13
N HIS A 245 -21.17 -21.69 -4.13
CA HIS A 245 -20.87 -22.59 -3.02
C HIS A 245 -21.66 -23.92 -3.16
N PRO A 246 -21.02 -25.09 -2.92
CA PRO A 246 -21.69 -26.38 -3.13
C PRO A 246 -22.98 -26.55 -2.37
N GLN A 247 -23.09 -26.02 -1.14
CA GLN A 247 -24.28 -26.17 -0.29
C GLN A 247 -25.21 -24.94 -0.40
N LEU A 248 -24.70 -23.75 -0.69
CA LEU A 248 -25.48 -22.52 -0.69
C LEU A 248 -25.93 -22.09 -2.10
N GLY A 249 -25.33 -22.68 -3.15
CA GLY A 249 -25.55 -22.19 -4.51
C GLY A 249 -24.86 -20.84 -4.76
N ARG A 250 -25.51 -20.01 -5.59
CA ARG A 250 -24.98 -18.72 -6.02
C ARG A 250 -25.44 -17.59 -5.11
N PHE A 251 -24.50 -16.77 -4.68
CA PHE A 251 -24.77 -15.54 -3.93
C PHE A 251 -23.67 -14.50 -4.18
N SER A 252 -23.89 -13.28 -3.72
CA SER A 252 -22.95 -12.17 -3.91
C SER A 252 -22.62 -11.51 -2.59
N LEU A 253 -21.35 -11.15 -2.42
CA LEU A 253 -20.87 -10.40 -1.28
C LEU A 253 -20.10 -9.17 -1.76
N GLN A 254 -20.21 -8.08 -1.01
CA GLN A 254 -19.37 -6.91 -1.20
C GLN A 254 -18.00 -7.15 -0.56
N GLN A 255 -16.97 -7.15 -1.37
CA GLN A 255 -15.58 -7.22 -0.93
C GLN A 255 -15.08 -5.81 -0.61
N MET A 256 -14.66 -5.58 0.63
CA MET A 256 -14.13 -4.30 1.10
C MET A 256 -12.68 -4.45 1.56
N TYR A 257 -11.89 -3.43 1.27
CA TYR A 257 -10.49 -3.34 1.69
C TYR A 257 -10.27 -2.19 2.66
N TRP A 258 -9.54 -2.46 3.74
CA TRP A 258 -9.09 -1.49 4.72
C TRP A 258 -7.58 -1.61 4.89
N TYR A 259 -6.89 -0.50 4.90
CA TYR A 259 -5.44 -0.47 5.07
C TYR A 259 -5.09 -0.14 6.52
N SER A 260 -4.10 -0.85 7.08
CA SER A 260 -3.59 -0.53 8.41
C SER A 260 -2.80 0.78 8.41
N ALA A 261 -2.78 1.48 9.55
CA ALA A 261 -1.92 2.65 9.75
C ALA A 261 -0.77 2.30 10.73
N PRO A 262 0.49 2.73 10.47
CA PRO A 262 0.93 3.36 9.24
C PRO A 262 0.78 2.39 8.05
N ARG A 263 0.65 2.90 6.82
CA ARG A 263 0.50 2.04 5.64
C ARG A 263 1.74 1.17 5.44
N ASN A 264 1.75 0.00 6.08
CA ASN A 264 2.76 -1.04 5.88
C ASN A 264 2.45 -1.93 4.66
N GLY A 265 1.48 -1.51 3.84
CA GLY A 265 1.01 -2.23 2.68
C GLY A 265 0.02 -3.36 2.97
N SER A 266 -0.09 -3.85 4.20
CA SER A 266 -1.07 -4.88 4.54
C SER A 266 -2.48 -4.31 4.54
N ARG A 267 -3.43 -5.11 4.07
CA ARG A 267 -4.85 -4.76 3.99
C ARG A 267 -5.71 -5.83 4.64
N LEU A 268 -6.70 -5.39 5.38
CA LEU A 268 -7.80 -6.23 5.82
C LEU A 268 -8.81 -6.32 4.67
N LEU A 269 -9.18 -7.52 4.32
CA LEU A 269 -10.23 -7.86 3.37
C LEU A 269 -11.41 -8.42 4.14
N VAL A 270 -12.60 -7.86 3.94
CA VAL A 270 -13.85 -8.32 4.57
C VAL A 270 -14.91 -8.48 3.50
N TYR A 271 -15.72 -9.52 3.62
CA TYR A 271 -16.90 -9.76 2.77
C TYR A 271 -18.17 -9.45 3.56
N LEU A 272 -19.01 -8.58 3.02
CA LEU A 272 -20.26 -8.14 3.60
C LEU A 272 -21.45 -8.60 2.76
N PRO A 273 -22.60 -8.96 3.36
CA PRO A 273 -23.79 -9.29 2.61
C PRO A 273 -24.35 -8.06 1.91
N MET A 274 -24.97 -8.25 0.75
CA MET A 274 -25.59 -7.18 -0.01
C MET A 274 -27.12 -7.35 -0.08
N ASP A 275 -27.59 -8.56 0.15
CA ASP A 275 -28.97 -8.98 0.04
C ASP A 275 -29.27 -10.14 0.99
N GLU A 276 -30.51 -10.57 1.02
CA GLU A 276 -30.95 -11.67 1.87
C GLU A 276 -30.21 -12.99 1.58
N ALA A 277 -29.86 -13.27 0.33
CA ALA A 277 -29.07 -14.45 -0.03
C ALA A 277 -27.66 -14.38 0.56
N GLY A 278 -27.04 -13.23 0.56
CA GLY A 278 -25.75 -12.98 1.23
C GLY A 278 -25.85 -13.13 2.74
N GLU A 279 -26.91 -12.64 3.38
CA GLU A 279 -27.13 -12.81 4.83
C GLU A 279 -27.34 -14.28 5.21
N GLN A 280 -28.14 -15.00 4.45
CA GLN A 280 -28.34 -16.44 4.64
C GLN A 280 -27.03 -17.23 4.46
N ALA A 281 -26.21 -16.85 3.49
CA ALA A 281 -24.90 -17.46 3.28
C ALA A 281 -23.98 -17.23 4.48
N LEU A 282 -23.90 -16.00 5.02
CA LEU A 282 -23.10 -15.72 6.21
C LEU A 282 -23.59 -16.47 7.45
N ALA A 283 -24.90 -16.54 7.64
CA ALA A 283 -25.49 -17.31 8.75
C ALA A 283 -25.14 -18.80 8.68
N TRP A 284 -25.12 -19.37 7.47
CA TRP A 284 -24.68 -20.75 7.27
C TRP A 284 -23.18 -20.94 7.55
N LEU A 285 -22.34 -20.01 7.07
CA LEU A 285 -20.90 -20.03 7.30
C LEU A 285 -20.54 -19.92 8.79
N ASP A 286 -21.39 -19.32 9.62
CA ASP A 286 -21.19 -19.22 11.06
C ASP A 286 -21.41 -20.53 11.78
N GLN A 287 -22.33 -21.36 11.28
CA GLN A 287 -22.79 -22.60 11.93
C GLN A 287 -22.02 -23.87 11.54
N HIS A 288 -21.30 -23.85 10.43
CA HIS A 288 -20.65 -25.02 9.82
C HIS A 288 -19.14 -24.81 9.64
#